data_75f8b995a8f120faa3d505fdc6c3d750
#
_entry.id   75f8b995a8f120faa3d505fdc6c3d750
#
_cell.length_a   1.000
_cell.length_b   1.000
_cell.length_c   1.000
_cell.angle_alpha   90.00
_cell.angle_beta   90.00
_cell.angle_gamma   90.00
#
_symmetry.space_group_name_H-M   'P 1'
#
loop_
_entity.id
_entity.type
_entity.pdbx_description
1 polymer ?
#
loop_
_entity_poly.entity_id
_entity_poly.type
_entity_poly.pdbx_seq_one_letter_code
_entity_poly.pdbx_strand_id
1 'polypeptide(L)'
;MTSFDQVTSLSAALLQCLCNAVSGHPGAPGHCAYRVGTEPVHDINLDGIDLCCEGLAYVMLGDTYPSSDSFPDNDIVRQGDNPCVPPGWAINYRVGIVRCASDPGDDTSQAAAFTQGLYDMLSLNETWCCFRDYVRSTPQFLGMSLVLERQVPGSTSGGCTERYFRMAVQIPNVDCCPN
;
A
#
# COMPACT_ATOMS: atom_id res chain seq x y z
N MET A 1 -14.21 17.76 -8.49
CA MET A 1 -12.94 17.15 -8.06
C MET A 1 -12.52 16.21 -9.16
N THR A 2 -11.30 16.31 -9.67
CA THR A 2 -10.83 15.42 -10.74
C THR A 2 -10.48 14.04 -10.18
N SER A 3 -10.42 13.02 -11.02
CA SER A 3 -9.96 11.68 -10.62
C SER A 3 -8.54 11.72 -10.04
N PHE A 4 -7.71 12.61 -10.57
CA PHE A 4 -6.35 12.84 -10.05
C PHE A 4 -6.38 13.35 -8.60
N ASP A 5 -7.25 14.31 -8.29
CA ASP A 5 -7.40 14.82 -6.91
C ASP A 5 -7.87 13.73 -5.95
N GLN A 6 -8.74 12.84 -6.42
CA GLN A 6 -9.23 11.71 -5.62
C GLN A 6 -8.10 10.74 -5.29
N VAL A 7 -7.30 10.33 -6.29
CA VAL A 7 -6.16 9.43 -6.10
C VAL A 7 -5.13 10.05 -5.15
N THR A 8 -4.82 11.32 -5.34
CA THR A 8 -3.88 12.05 -4.48
C THR A 8 -4.36 12.08 -3.03
N SER A 9 -5.64 12.39 -2.82
CA SER A 9 -6.24 12.44 -1.47
C SER A 9 -6.28 11.06 -0.81
N LEU A 10 -6.62 10.01 -1.57
CA LEU A 10 -6.60 8.62 -1.08
C LEU A 10 -5.19 8.19 -0.68
N SER A 11 -4.20 8.46 -1.53
CA SER A 11 -2.80 8.13 -1.27
C SER A 11 -2.29 8.84 -0.02
N ALA A 12 -2.62 10.13 0.13
CA ALA A 12 -2.23 10.92 1.31
C ALA A 12 -2.85 10.37 2.61
N ALA A 13 -4.14 10.04 2.57
CA ALA A 13 -4.83 9.46 3.73
C ALA A 13 -4.26 8.09 4.08
N LEU A 14 -3.95 7.26 3.10
CA LEU A 14 -3.37 5.94 3.31
C LEU A 14 -1.98 6.03 3.97
N LEU A 15 -1.13 6.94 3.48
CA LEU A 15 0.18 7.19 4.09
C LEU A 15 0.04 7.72 5.51
N GLN A 16 -0.88 8.65 5.75
CA GLN A 16 -1.15 9.18 7.09
C GLN A 16 -1.59 8.07 8.06
N CYS A 17 -2.50 7.20 7.63
CA CYS A 17 -2.94 6.05 8.42
C CYS A 17 -1.77 5.12 8.78
N LEU A 18 -0.89 4.83 7.78
CA LEU A 18 0.29 3.99 8.00
C LEU A 18 1.26 4.63 9.00
N CYS A 19 1.63 5.89 8.78
CA CYS A 19 2.59 6.57 9.65
C CYS A 19 2.08 6.68 11.10
N ASN A 20 0.79 6.93 11.28
CA ASN A 20 0.17 6.95 12.61
C ASN A 20 0.19 5.56 13.27
N ALA A 21 -0.17 4.52 12.52
CA ALA A 21 -0.20 3.15 13.04
C ALA A 21 1.19 2.68 13.49
N VAL A 22 2.22 2.87 12.65
CA VAL A 22 3.58 2.41 12.98
C VAL A 22 4.20 3.20 14.15
N SER A 23 3.87 4.48 14.31
CA SER A 23 4.40 5.30 15.40
C SER A 23 3.86 4.90 16.78
N GLY A 24 2.76 4.18 16.85
CA GLY A 24 2.11 3.71 18.07
C GLY A 24 2.75 2.47 18.69
N HIS A 25 3.66 1.79 17.98
CA HIS A 25 4.24 0.52 18.41
C HIS A 25 5.74 0.63 18.73
N PRO A 26 6.25 -0.23 19.64
CA PRO A 26 7.68 -0.32 19.92
C PRO A 26 8.47 -0.68 18.64
N GLY A 27 9.62 -0.06 18.46
CA GLY A 27 10.45 -0.26 17.30
C GLY A 27 9.84 0.32 16.01
N ALA A 28 9.17 1.48 16.12
CA ALA A 28 8.65 2.20 14.96
C ALA A 28 9.74 2.36 13.89
N PRO A 29 9.38 2.21 12.58
CA PRO A 29 10.32 2.50 11.49
C PRO A 29 10.81 3.94 11.57
N GLY A 30 12.10 4.16 11.27
CA GLY A 30 12.67 5.50 11.22
C GLY A 30 12.11 6.38 10.11
N HIS A 31 11.55 5.73 9.07
CA HIS A 31 11.03 6.42 7.90
C HIS A 31 9.62 5.96 7.54
N CYS A 32 8.78 6.91 7.09
CA CYS A 32 7.46 6.64 6.57
C CYS A 32 7.23 7.50 5.32
N ALA A 33 7.11 6.88 4.13
CA ALA A 33 7.12 7.63 2.87
C ALA A 33 6.42 6.90 1.72
N TYR A 34 6.12 7.65 0.66
CA TYR A 34 5.78 7.06 -0.63
C TYR A 34 6.98 6.39 -1.28
N ARG A 35 6.71 5.33 -2.04
CA ARG A 35 7.68 4.70 -2.93
C ARG A 35 7.15 4.63 -4.35
N VAL A 36 8.05 4.77 -5.31
CA VAL A 36 7.77 4.67 -6.73
C VAL A 36 8.48 3.43 -7.26
N GLY A 37 7.80 2.64 -8.07
CA GLY A 37 8.35 1.42 -8.67
C GLY A 37 7.41 0.24 -8.52
N THR A 38 7.83 -0.91 -8.99
CA THR A 38 7.04 -2.16 -8.97
C THR A 38 7.39 -3.07 -7.80
N GLU A 39 8.58 -2.87 -7.22
CA GLU A 39 9.04 -3.63 -6.06
C GLU A 39 9.64 -2.69 -5.01
N PRO A 40 9.50 -3.02 -3.72
CA PRO A 40 10.19 -2.27 -2.68
C PRO A 40 11.70 -2.45 -2.89
N VAL A 41 12.40 -1.35 -2.92
CA VAL A 41 13.84 -1.36 -3.13
C VAL A 41 14.49 -1.84 -1.84
N HIS A 42 15.09 -3.01 -1.89
CA HIS A 42 15.78 -3.62 -0.77
C HIS A 42 17.19 -3.05 -0.54
N ASP A 43 17.70 -2.27 -1.51
CA ASP A 43 19.05 -1.69 -1.49
C ASP A 43 19.00 -0.17 -1.62
N ILE A 44 18.33 0.53 -0.70
CA ILE A 44 18.42 1.98 -0.73
C ILE A 44 19.37 2.47 0.34
N ASN A 45 20.59 2.69 -0.09
CA ASN A 45 21.52 3.58 0.56
C ASN A 45 21.28 4.99 -0.02
N LEU A 46 20.25 5.70 0.44
CA LEU A 46 20.03 7.09 0.12
C LEU A 46 20.87 7.91 1.10
N ASP A 47 21.91 8.55 0.59
CA ASP A 47 22.79 9.44 1.36
C ASP A 47 23.47 8.78 2.59
N GLY A 48 23.77 7.48 2.52
CA GLY A 48 24.41 6.76 3.62
C GLY A 48 23.44 6.24 4.70
N ILE A 49 22.12 6.36 4.48
CA ILE A 49 21.10 5.82 5.36
C ILE A 49 20.71 4.42 4.89
N ASP A 50 20.90 3.43 5.74
CA ASP A 50 20.39 2.07 5.53
C ASP A 50 18.91 2.02 5.91
N LEU A 51 18.05 2.37 4.96
CA LEU A 51 16.61 2.40 5.15
C LEU A 51 16.03 1.05 5.59
N CYS A 52 16.74 -0.03 5.27
CA CYS A 52 16.33 -1.36 5.70
C CYS A 52 16.50 -1.52 7.21
N CYS A 53 17.67 -1.19 7.75
CA CYS A 53 17.96 -1.38 9.16
C CYS A 53 17.37 -0.29 10.06
N GLU A 54 17.21 0.92 9.56
CA GLU A 54 16.45 1.96 10.25
C GLU A 54 14.94 1.71 10.22
N GLY A 55 14.47 0.88 9.31
CA GLY A 55 13.09 0.56 9.08
C GLY A 55 12.39 1.59 8.18
N LEU A 56 11.66 1.09 7.21
CA LEU A 56 10.85 1.90 6.29
C LEU A 56 9.41 1.40 6.26
N ALA A 57 8.47 2.27 6.65
CA ALA A 57 7.06 2.10 6.32
C ALA A 57 6.77 2.82 5.00
N TYR A 58 6.04 2.19 4.09
CA TYR A 58 5.83 2.75 2.77
C TYR A 58 4.45 2.49 2.20
N VAL A 59 3.99 3.43 1.38
CA VAL A 59 2.86 3.29 0.47
C VAL A 59 3.39 3.37 -0.95
N MET A 60 3.07 2.39 -1.75
CA MET A 60 3.45 2.33 -3.16
C MET A 60 2.19 2.20 -4.02
N LEU A 61 2.12 3.05 -5.05
CA LEU A 61 1.12 2.97 -6.09
C LEU A 61 1.54 1.86 -7.07
N GLY A 62 0.69 0.86 -7.21
CA GLY A 62 0.86 -0.20 -8.18
C GLY A 62 0.15 0.07 -9.50
N ASP A 63 -0.36 -0.99 -10.11
CA ASP A 63 -1.02 -0.91 -11.40
C ASP A 63 -2.37 -0.19 -11.31
N THR A 64 -2.71 0.50 -12.39
CA THR A 64 -4.04 1.03 -12.64
C THR A 64 -4.65 0.30 -13.83
N TYR A 65 -5.89 -0.11 -13.72
CA TYR A 65 -6.55 -0.91 -14.76
C TYR A 65 -8.05 -0.67 -14.80
N PRO A 66 -8.69 -0.89 -15.99
CA PRO A 66 -10.13 -0.85 -16.09
C PRO A 66 -10.77 -1.92 -15.21
N SER A 67 -11.76 -1.55 -14.42
CA SER A 67 -12.52 -2.47 -13.58
C SER A 67 -13.87 -1.86 -13.24
N SER A 68 -14.93 -2.55 -13.62
CA SER A 68 -16.31 -2.15 -13.38
C SER A 68 -17.02 -3.13 -12.44
N ASP A 69 -17.98 -3.87 -12.94
CA ASP A 69 -18.73 -4.86 -12.18
C ASP A 69 -17.88 -6.08 -11.78
N SER A 70 -16.76 -6.29 -12.47
CA SER A 70 -15.79 -7.36 -12.17
C SER A 70 -14.83 -7.03 -11.04
N PHE A 71 -14.89 -5.81 -10.48
CA PHE A 71 -13.96 -5.41 -9.41
C PHE A 71 -13.81 -6.50 -8.31
N PRO A 72 -12.58 -6.87 -7.91
CA PRO A 72 -11.29 -6.24 -8.22
C PRO A 72 -10.58 -6.74 -9.49
N ASP A 73 -11.23 -7.54 -10.31
CA ASP A 73 -10.62 -8.08 -11.51
C ASP A 73 -10.53 -7.03 -12.62
N ASN A 74 -9.60 -7.26 -13.56
CA ASN A 74 -9.39 -6.39 -14.70
C ASN A 74 -10.44 -6.68 -15.78
N ASP A 75 -11.12 -5.63 -16.25
CA ASP A 75 -12.01 -5.71 -17.41
C ASP A 75 -11.21 -5.80 -18.70
N ILE A 76 -11.58 -6.72 -19.56
CA ILE A 76 -11.01 -6.80 -20.92
C ILE A 76 -11.68 -5.75 -21.79
N VAL A 77 -11.01 -4.63 -22.00
CA VAL A 77 -11.45 -3.62 -22.98
C VAL A 77 -11.13 -4.12 -24.38
N ARG A 78 -12.17 -4.41 -25.17
CA ARG A 78 -12.01 -4.88 -26.55
C ARG A 78 -11.91 -3.69 -27.51
N GLN A 79 -11.11 -3.87 -28.58
CA GLN A 79 -11.07 -2.91 -29.66
C GLN A 79 -12.46 -2.83 -30.33
N GLY A 80 -13.09 -1.67 -30.28
CA GLY A 80 -14.46 -1.44 -30.75
C GLY A 80 -15.47 -1.13 -29.65
N ASP A 81 -15.11 -1.33 -28.39
CA ASP A 81 -15.89 -0.81 -27.28
C ASP A 81 -15.83 0.74 -27.33
N ASN A 82 -16.94 1.37 -26.93
CA ASN A 82 -16.95 2.83 -26.91
C ASN A 82 -15.91 3.35 -25.91
N PRO A 83 -14.83 3.99 -26.36
CA PRO A 83 -13.76 4.43 -25.44
C PRO A 83 -14.22 5.53 -24.48
N CYS A 84 -15.40 6.11 -24.72
CA CYS A 84 -15.99 7.15 -23.89
C CYS A 84 -17.03 6.63 -22.89
N VAL A 85 -17.25 5.32 -22.83
CA VAL A 85 -18.01 4.71 -21.72
C VAL A 85 -16.97 4.09 -20.79
N PRO A 86 -16.51 4.82 -19.77
CA PRO A 86 -15.49 4.29 -18.90
C PRO A 86 -16.11 3.15 -18.08
N PRO A 87 -15.53 1.97 -18.13
CA PRO A 87 -15.58 1.10 -16.98
C PRO A 87 -15.00 1.88 -15.79
N GLY A 88 -15.38 1.58 -14.57
CA GLY A 88 -14.65 2.08 -13.41
C GLY A 88 -13.15 1.78 -13.57
N TRP A 89 -12.32 2.52 -12.88
CA TRP A 89 -10.90 2.22 -12.81
C TRP A 89 -10.55 1.70 -11.43
N ALA A 90 -9.70 0.71 -11.38
CA ALA A 90 -9.12 0.22 -10.13
C ALA A 90 -7.66 0.64 -10.04
N ILE A 91 -7.24 0.90 -8.83
CA ILE A 91 -5.86 1.23 -8.47
C ILE A 91 -5.40 0.25 -7.42
N ASN A 92 -4.27 -0.40 -7.67
CA ASN A 92 -3.62 -1.22 -6.67
C ASN A 92 -2.67 -0.40 -5.82
N TYR A 93 -2.71 -0.61 -4.52
CA TYR A 93 -1.73 -0.12 -3.57
C TYR A 93 -1.01 -1.30 -2.92
N ARG A 94 0.28 -1.13 -2.69
CA ARG A 94 1.07 -1.96 -1.80
C ARG A 94 1.48 -1.12 -0.60
N VAL A 95 1.18 -1.61 0.57
CA VAL A 95 1.47 -0.94 1.84
C VAL A 95 2.30 -1.89 2.67
N GLY A 96 3.48 -1.46 3.09
CA GLY A 96 4.39 -2.38 3.75
C GLY A 96 5.39 -1.72 4.70
N ILE A 97 6.08 -2.59 5.40
CA ILE A 97 7.15 -2.25 6.33
C ILE A 97 8.36 -3.12 6.00
N VAL A 98 9.50 -2.48 5.79
CA VAL A 98 10.79 -3.12 5.52
C VAL A 98 11.69 -2.96 6.74
N ARG A 99 12.42 -4.03 7.08
CA ARG A 99 13.34 -4.06 8.22
C ARG A 99 14.58 -4.90 7.90
N CYS A 100 15.61 -4.76 8.69
CA CYS A 100 16.74 -5.69 8.67
C CYS A 100 16.25 -7.13 8.89
N ALA A 101 16.80 -8.05 8.13
CA ALA A 101 16.62 -9.46 8.39
C ALA A 101 17.39 -9.87 9.67
N SER A 102 16.79 -10.77 10.45
CA SER A 102 17.47 -11.35 11.60
C SER A 102 18.61 -12.30 11.16
N ASP A 103 19.62 -12.39 11.99
CA ASP A 103 20.66 -13.41 11.81
C ASP A 103 20.08 -14.81 12.06
N PRO A 104 20.09 -15.72 11.07
CA PRO A 104 19.55 -17.07 11.24
C PRO A 104 20.33 -17.93 12.25
N GLY A 105 21.52 -17.53 12.63
CA GLY A 105 22.34 -18.21 13.63
C GLY A 105 22.16 -17.71 15.06
N ASP A 106 21.36 -16.67 15.29
CA ASP A 106 21.14 -16.06 16.61
C ASP A 106 19.66 -16.14 17.04
N ASP A 107 19.36 -17.04 17.97
CA ASP A 107 18.01 -17.24 18.51
C ASP A 107 17.43 -15.97 19.15
N THR A 108 18.26 -15.13 19.76
CA THR A 108 17.83 -13.86 20.38
C THR A 108 17.38 -12.87 19.30
N SER A 109 18.15 -12.76 18.23
CA SER A 109 17.83 -11.93 17.07
C SER A 109 16.55 -12.40 16.39
N GLN A 110 16.36 -13.72 16.26
CA GLN A 110 15.13 -14.29 15.68
C GLN A 110 13.91 -14.05 16.54
N ALA A 111 14.00 -14.19 17.88
CA ALA A 111 12.90 -13.91 18.79
C ALA A 111 12.50 -12.43 18.76
N ALA A 112 13.48 -11.52 18.68
CA ALA A 112 13.23 -10.09 18.54
C ALA A 112 12.56 -9.77 17.20
N ALA A 113 13.03 -10.35 16.10
CA ALA A 113 12.46 -10.18 14.77
C ALA A 113 11.02 -10.73 14.67
N PHE A 114 10.74 -11.86 15.34
CA PHE A 114 9.37 -12.40 15.43
C PHE A 114 8.44 -11.43 16.14
N THR A 115 8.85 -10.92 17.31
CA THR A 115 8.06 -9.94 18.09
C THR A 115 7.82 -8.68 17.28
N GLN A 116 8.87 -8.15 16.63
CA GLN A 116 8.74 -6.99 15.75
C GLN A 116 7.79 -7.25 14.58
N GLY A 117 7.86 -8.45 14.02
CA GLY A 117 6.94 -8.87 12.96
C GLY A 117 5.48 -8.90 13.37
N LEU A 118 5.18 -9.19 14.65
CA LEU A 118 3.81 -9.07 15.18
C LEU A 118 3.36 -7.62 15.26
N TYR A 119 4.21 -6.71 15.73
CA TYR A 119 3.89 -5.27 15.74
C TYR A 119 3.67 -4.74 14.33
N ASP A 120 4.50 -5.14 13.36
CA ASP A 120 4.32 -4.74 11.96
C ASP A 120 2.98 -5.22 11.40
N MET A 121 2.58 -6.46 11.70
CA MET A 121 1.26 -6.99 11.30
C MET A 121 0.10 -6.22 11.94
N LEU A 122 0.21 -5.87 13.21
CA LEU A 122 -0.80 -5.06 13.90
C LEU A 122 -0.89 -3.66 13.28
N SER A 123 0.24 -3.00 13.04
CA SER A 123 0.29 -1.68 12.39
C SER A 123 -0.33 -1.70 10.99
N LEU A 124 -0.06 -2.74 10.20
CA LEU A 124 -0.68 -2.90 8.88
C LEU A 124 -2.20 -3.10 8.98
N ASN A 125 -2.66 -3.84 9.98
CA ASN A 125 -4.09 -4.05 10.21
C ASN A 125 -4.79 -2.75 10.65
N GLU A 126 -4.17 -1.99 11.54
CA GLU A 126 -4.65 -0.67 11.98
C GLU A 126 -4.68 0.33 10.82
N THR A 127 -3.66 0.29 9.95
CA THR A 127 -3.62 1.08 8.72
C THR A 127 -4.82 0.81 7.83
N TRP A 128 -5.13 -0.47 7.60
CA TRP A 128 -6.30 -0.86 6.82
C TRP A 128 -7.61 -0.37 7.45
N CYS A 129 -7.78 -0.55 8.76
CA CYS A 129 -8.98 -0.11 9.48
C CYS A 129 -9.15 1.42 9.38
N CYS A 130 -8.08 2.17 9.65
CA CYS A 130 -8.06 3.62 9.55
C CYS A 130 -8.43 4.10 8.14
N PHE A 131 -7.80 3.55 7.12
CA PHE A 131 -8.05 3.95 5.73
C PHE A 131 -9.47 3.60 5.26
N ARG A 132 -9.95 2.39 5.58
CA ARG A 132 -11.32 1.97 5.27
C ARG A 132 -12.35 2.92 5.90
N ASP A 133 -12.14 3.28 7.16
CA ASP A 133 -13.06 4.16 7.90
C ASP A 133 -12.98 5.60 7.35
N TYR A 134 -11.79 6.06 6.94
CA TYR A 134 -11.63 7.33 6.23
C TYR A 134 -12.42 7.36 4.92
N VAL A 135 -12.30 6.34 4.07
CA VAL A 135 -13.03 6.27 2.81
C VAL A 135 -14.55 6.25 3.05
N ARG A 136 -15.02 5.49 4.03
CA ARG A 136 -16.45 5.38 4.35
C ARG A 136 -17.05 6.63 4.96
N SER A 137 -16.27 7.41 5.70
CA SER A 137 -16.73 8.62 6.36
C SER A 137 -16.59 9.89 5.50
N THR A 138 -15.85 9.82 4.41
CA THR A 138 -15.57 10.98 3.56
C THR A 138 -16.56 11.05 2.40
N PRO A 139 -17.43 12.08 2.33
CA PRO A 139 -18.52 12.14 1.35
C PRO A 139 -18.08 11.99 -0.11
N GLN A 140 -16.91 12.51 -0.46
CA GLN A 140 -16.36 12.44 -1.82
C GLN A 140 -15.93 11.02 -2.25
N PHE A 141 -15.85 10.07 -1.32
CA PHE A 141 -15.48 8.68 -1.58
C PHE A 141 -16.63 7.70 -1.36
N LEU A 142 -17.83 8.22 -1.11
CA LEU A 142 -19.02 7.39 -0.99
C LEU A 142 -19.27 6.64 -2.32
N GLY A 143 -19.44 5.35 -2.20
CA GLY A 143 -19.62 4.45 -3.36
C GLY A 143 -18.32 3.85 -3.92
N MET A 144 -17.14 4.24 -3.42
CA MET A 144 -15.91 3.53 -3.76
C MET A 144 -15.89 2.14 -3.14
N SER A 145 -15.47 1.17 -3.93
CA SER A 145 -15.24 -0.20 -3.47
C SER A 145 -13.78 -0.37 -3.06
N LEU A 146 -13.57 -1.07 -1.96
CA LEU A 146 -12.26 -1.40 -1.43
C LEU A 146 -12.16 -2.91 -1.25
N VAL A 147 -11.11 -3.51 -1.75
CA VAL A 147 -10.79 -4.91 -1.50
C VAL A 147 -9.39 -5.00 -0.90
N LEU A 148 -9.30 -5.58 0.29
CA LEU A 148 -8.04 -5.97 0.89
C LEU A 148 -7.71 -7.36 0.35
N GLU A 149 -6.57 -7.48 -0.29
CA GLU A 149 -5.96 -8.77 -0.53
C GLU A 149 -5.41 -9.32 0.79
N ARG A 150 -4.60 -10.31 0.78
CA ARG A 150 -4.01 -10.85 2.00
C ARG A 150 -2.79 -10.04 2.45
N GLN A 151 -2.48 -10.08 3.74
CA GLN A 151 -1.16 -9.74 4.26
C GLN A 151 -0.17 -10.84 3.91
N VAL A 152 0.99 -10.45 3.41
CA VAL A 152 2.02 -11.40 2.98
C VAL A 152 3.32 -11.11 3.73
N PRO A 153 3.94 -12.11 4.35
CA PRO A 153 5.34 -12.00 4.70
C PRO A 153 6.12 -11.92 3.39
N GLY A 154 6.88 -10.87 3.22
CA GLY A 154 7.70 -10.69 2.03
C GLY A 154 8.91 -11.61 2.02
N SER A 155 9.57 -11.70 0.88
CA SER A 155 10.83 -12.38 0.75
C SER A 155 11.94 -11.63 1.48
N THR A 156 12.89 -12.35 2.03
CA THR A 156 14.15 -11.75 2.49
C THR A 156 15.03 -11.53 1.27
N SER A 157 15.50 -10.32 1.04
CA SER A 157 16.40 -9.97 -0.05
C SER A 157 17.36 -8.86 0.40
N GLY A 158 18.63 -8.95 0.04
CA GLY A 158 19.62 -7.91 0.36
C GLY A 158 19.80 -7.65 1.87
N GLY A 159 19.54 -8.64 2.74
CA GLY A 159 19.58 -8.44 4.18
C GLY A 159 18.36 -7.76 4.78
N CYS A 160 17.32 -7.51 3.98
CA CYS A 160 16.06 -6.93 4.41
C CYS A 160 14.94 -7.96 4.42
N THR A 161 13.98 -7.79 5.29
CA THR A 161 12.70 -8.51 5.32
C THR A 161 11.55 -7.53 5.20
N GLU A 162 10.49 -7.95 4.56
CA GLU A 162 9.33 -7.12 4.32
C GLU A 162 8.06 -7.78 4.83
N ARG A 163 7.10 -6.98 5.28
CA ARG A 163 5.70 -7.38 5.48
C ARG A 163 4.81 -6.37 4.78
N TYR A 164 3.83 -6.84 4.05
CA TYR A 164 2.94 -5.94 3.31
C TYR A 164 1.56 -6.53 3.14
N PHE A 165 0.61 -5.67 2.80
CA PHE A 165 -0.62 -6.06 2.15
C PHE A 165 -0.77 -5.34 0.81
N ARG A 166 -1.60 -5.93 -0.04
CA ARG A 166 -2.09 -5.27 -1.24
C ARG A 166 -3.56 -4.97 -1.07
N MET A 167 -4.00 -3.89 -1.68
CA MET A 167 -5.41 -3.54 -1.77
C MET A 167 -5.72 -2.94 -3.12
N ALA A 168 -6.95 -3.17 -3.58
CA ALA A 168 -7.51 -2.50 -4.74
C ALA A 168 -8.55 -1.48 -4.29
N VAL A 169 -8.56 -0.33 -4.95
CA VAL A 169 -9.53 0.75 -4.77
C VAL A 169 -10.19 1.01 -6.11
N GLN A 170 -11.51 0.85 -6.19
CA GLN A 170 -12.27 1.21 -7.38
C GLN A 170 -12.66 2.68 -7.34
N ILE A 171 -12.32 3.41 -8.40
CA ILE A 171 -12.70 4.81 -8.60
C ILE A 171 -13.83 4.83 -9.63
N PRO A 172 -15.07 5.14 -9.22
CA PRO A 172 -16.17 5.27 -10.15
C PRO A 172 -16.02 6.54 -11.01
N ASN A 173 -16.48 6.46 -12.26
CA ASN A 173 -16.64 7.60 -13.14
C ASN A 173 -15.36 8.42 -13.43
N VAL A 174 -14.35 7.76 -13.96
CA VAL A 174 -13.23 8.48 -14.58
C VAL A 174 -13.67 8.93 -15.97
N ASP A 175 -13.94 10.21 -16.15
CA ASP A 175 -14.25 10.78 -17.47
C ASP A 175 -13.01 10.67 -18.36
N CYS A 176 -12.98 9.66 -19.21
CA CYS A 176 -11.90 9.47 -20.19
C CYS A 176 -11.99 10.44 -21.38
N CYS A 177 -13.17 11.03 -21.61
CA CYS A 177 -13.42 11.98 -22.68
C CYS A 177 -13.82 13.33 -22.09
N PRO A 178 -12.91 14.31 -22.00
CA PRO A 178 -13.30 15.67 -21.63
C PRO A 178 -14.24 16.22 -22.71
N ASN A 179 -15.37 16.77 -22.29
CA ASN A 179 -16.31 17.50 -23.16
C ASN A 179 -15.66 18.73 -23.75
#